data_21e01b08578e4da1d4bbe05ed4d85ade
#
_entry.id   21e01b08578e4da1d4bbe05ed4d85ade
#
_cell.length_a   1.000
_cell.length_b   1.000
_cell.length_c   1.000
_cell.angle_alpha   90.00
_cell.angle_beta   90.00
_cell.angle_gamma   90.00
#
_symmetry.space_group_name_H-M   'P 1'
#
loop_
_entity.id
_entity.type
_entity.pdbx_description
1 polymer ?
#
loop_
_entity_poly.entity_id
_entity_poly.type
_entity_poly.pdbx_seq_one_letter_code
_entity_poly.pdbx_strand_id
1 'polypeptide(L)'
;MDEDRKRKVGTFRFGVISDFVVSHQLERGERERLLRDKAERQWVIPYSRRTRISVSTIKTWIRRYLRSEGKLESLYPQGRGDRGQSRVLDEEVAQMLMKLRREFPRAPVRVLIEELRRRKLIDPWARLCSTTVYRFLKAQ
;
A
#
# COMPACT_ATOMS: atom_id res chain seq x y z
N MET A 1 -9.25 -0.31 -7.07
CA MET A 1 -10.42 -0.41 -6.18
C MET A 1 -11.50 0.52 -6.71
N ASP A 2 -12.72 0.03 -6.72
CA ASP A 2 -13.90 0.74 -7.18
C ASP A 2 -14.18 1.99 -6.32
N GLU A 3 -14.67 3.07 -6.93
CA GLU A 3 -14.98 4.32 -6.23
C GLU A 3 -16.04 4.15 -5.14
N ASP A 4 -17.05 3.31 -5.37
CA ASP A 4 -18.07 3.02 -4.37
C ASP A 4 -17.49 2.34 -3.12
N ARG A 5 -16.54 1.42 -3.32
CA ARG A 5 -15.84 0.78 -2.22
C ARG A 5 -14.96 1.76 -1.44
N LYS A 6 -14.24 2.62 -2.15
CA LYS A 6 -13.44 3.68 -1.51
C LYS A 6 -14.32 4.60 -0.66
N ARG A 7 -15.46 5.00 -1.19
CA ARG A 7 -16.42 5.87 -0.50
C ARG A 7 -16.98 5.22 0.75
N LYS A 8 -17.37 3.94 0.67
CA LYS A 8 -17.86 3.18 1.83
C LYS A 8 -16.80 3.06 2.92
N VAL A 9 -15.57 2.76 2.56
CA VAL A 9 -14.46 2.70 3.52
C VAL A 9 -14.17 4.07 4.11
N GLY A 10 -14.13 5.11 3.31
CA GLY A 10 -13.91 6.49 3.77
C GLY A 10 -15.00 6.96 4.73
N THR A 11 -16.25 6.69 4.41
CA THR A 11 -17.40 7.02 5.26
C THR A 11 -17.35 6.28 6.60
N PHE A 12 -17.00 5.01 6.58
CA PHE A 12 -16.80 4.22 7.80
C PHE A 12 -15.69 4.82 8.68
N ARG A 13 -14.55 5.11 8.09
CA ARG A 13 -13.41 5.70 8.82
C ARG A 13 -13.77 7.06 9.41
N PHE A 14 -14.49 7.88 8.65
CA PHE A 14 -14.98 9.15 9.15
C PHE A 14 -15.93 8.96 10.33
N GLY A 15 -16.84 8.00 10.29
CA GLY A 15 -17.73 7.66 11.40
C GLY A 15 -16.96 7.30 12.67
N VAL A 16 -15.82 6.62 12.54
CA VAL A 16 -14.96 6.29 13.69
C VAL A 16 -14.31 7.53 14.29
N ILE A 17 -13.82 8.46 13.46
CA ILE A 17 -13.07 9.64 13.91
C ILE A 17 -13.92 10.89 14.12
N SER A 18 -15.20 10.87 13.77
CA SER A 18 -16.06 12.05 13.80
C SER A 18 -16.09 12.75 15.16
N ASP A 19 -16.12 12.00 16.25
CA ASP A 19 -16.13 12.55 17.61
C ASP A 19 -14.86 13.37 17.93
N PHE A 20 -13.76 13.09 17.25
CA PHE A 20 -12.50 13.80 17.46
C PHE A 20 -12.36 15.05 16.58
N VAL A 21 -13.00 15.08 15.42
CA VAL A 21 -12.82 16.16 14.43
C VAL A 21 -14.00 17.15 14.42
N VAL A 22 -15.18 16.73 14.84
CA VAL A 22 -16.39 17.56 14.91
C VAL A 22 -16.55 18.20 16.29
N SER A 23 -16.20 17.49 17.33
CA SER A 23 -16.26 17.97 18.72
C SER A 23 -15.07 18.87 19.05
N HIS A 24 -15.33 20.14 19.28
CA HIS A 24 -14.28 21.16 19.35
C HIS A 24 -13.46 21.21 20.64
N GLN A 25 -13.78 20.47 21.68
CA GLN A 25 -13.07 20.61 22.96
C GLN A 25 -13.06 19.30 23.76
N LEU A 26 -12.34 18.32 23.26
CA LEU A 26 -11.98 17.19 24.10
C LEU A 26 -10.74 17.56 24.93
N GLU A 27 -10.88 17.49 26.25
CA GLU A 27 -9.73 17.58 27.14
C GLU A 27 -8.80 16.40 26.88
N ARG A 28 -7.52 16.57 27.19
CA ARG A 28 -6.49 15.56 26.90
C ARG A 28 -6.84 14.17 27.45
N GLY A 29 -7.38 14.09 28.68
CA GLY A 29 -7.78 12.83 29.29
C GLY A 29 -8.99 12.19 28.63
N GLU A 30 -9.97 13.00 28.21
CA GLU A 30 -11.16 12.52 27.51
C GLU A 30 -10.82 11.97 26.13
N ARG A 31 -9.92 12.61 25.42
CA ARG A 31 -9.45 12.14 24.12
C ARG A 31 -8.81 10.75 24.22
N GLU A 32 -7.94 10.55 25.19
CA GLU A 32 -7.29 9.26 25.41
C GLU A 32 -8.28 8.16 25.78
N ARG A 33 -9.26 8.45 26.64
CA ARG A 33 -10.33 7.52 27.00
C ARG A 33 -11.16 7.13 25.78
N LEU A 34 -11.55 8.11 24.98
CA LEU A 34 -12.36 7.88 23.78
C LEU A 34 -11.58 7.04 22.74
N LEU A 35 -10.29 7.29 22.58
CA LEU A 35 -9.43 6.47 21.72
C LEU A 35 -9.39 5.01 22.17
N ARG A 36 -9.25 4.77 23.47
CA ARG A 36 -9.25 3.42 24.05
C ARG A 36 -10.60 2.75 23.88
N ASP A 37 -11.69 3.45 24.16
CA ASP A 37 -13.05 2.94 24.01
C ASP A 37 -13.30 2.50 22.57
N LYS A 38 -12.91 3.31 21.60
CA LYS A 38 -13.06 2.98 20.19
C LYS A 38 -12.17 1.82 19.75
N ALA A 39 -10.96 1.71 20.30
CA ALA A 39 -10.06 0.61 20.00
C ALA A 39 -10.54 -0.73 20.60
N GLU A 40 -11.25 -0.69 21.74
CA GLU A 40 -11.82 -1.89 22.37
C GLU A 40 -13.16 -2.31 21.77
N ARG A 41 -13.85 -1.39 21.10
CA ARG A 41 -15.15 -1.65 20.49
C ARG A 41 -15.01 -2.60 19.29
N GLN A 42 -16.02 -3.44 19.12
CA GLN A 42 -16.11 -4.27 17.91
C GLN A 42 -16.83 -3.48 16.80
N TRP A 43 -16.18 -3.45 15.63
CA TRP A 43 -16.68 -2.74 14.47
C TRP A 43 -17.00 -3.71 13.33
N VAL A 44 -17.98 -3.38 12.53
CA VAL A 44 -18.21 -4.03 11.23
C VAL A 44 -17.45 -3.23 10.20
N ILE A 45 -16.22 -3.67 9.90
CA ILE A 45 -15.33 -2.96 8.99
C ILE A 45 -15.64 -3.38 7.54
N PRO A 46 -15.97 -2.44 6.64
CA PRO A 46 -16.26 -2.79 5.25
C PRO A 46 -15.09 -3.52 4.58
N TYR A 47 -15.41 -4.62 3.90
CA TYR A 47 -14.45 -5.44 3.14
C TYR A 47 -13.29 -6.01 3.97
N SER A 48 -13.46 -6.15 5.27
CA SER A 48 -12.46 -6.71 6.17
C SER A 48 -13.09 -7.71 7.13
N ARG A 49 -12.32 -8.71 7.52
CA ARG A 49 -12.70 -9.67 8.56
C ARG A 49 -12.32 -9.18 9.96
N ARG A 50 -11.53 -8.13 10.04
CA ARG A 50 -11.12 -7.54 11.31
C ARG A 50 -12.31 -6.85 11.96
N THR A 51 -12.39 -6.91 13.28
CA THR A 51 -13.45 -6.29 14.06
C THR A 51 -12.95 -5.19 14.99
N ARG A 52 -11.63 -5.05 15.13
CA ARG A 52 -11.02 -4.05 16.02
C ARG A 52 -10.07 -3.15 15.24
N ILE A 53 -9.97 -1.92 15.73
CA ILE A 53 -9.11 -0.88 15.15
C ILE A 53 -8.16 -0.41 16.25
N SER A 54 -6.86 -0.39 15.99
CA SER A 54 -5.88 0.07 16.97
C SER A 54 -5.94 1.59 17.18
N VAL A 55 -5.55 2.05 18.35
CA VAL A 55 -5.42 3.49 18.67
C VAL A 55 -4.52 4.19 17.66
N SER A 56 -3.41 3.56 17.29
CA SER A 56 -2.47 4.08 16.30
C SER A 56 -3.13 4.33 14.94
N THR A 57 -3.97 3.41 14.48
CA THR A 57 -4.70 3.55 13.22
C THR A 57 -5.70 4.72 13.29
N ILE A 58 -6.44 4.84 14.39
CA ILE A 58 -7.39 5.94 14.60
C ILE A 58 -6.67 7.29 14.58
N LYS A 59 -5.55 7.41 15.28
CA LYS A 59 -4.71 8.62 15.27
C LYS A 59 -4.21 8.98 13.88
N THR A 60 -3.84 7.99 13.08
CA THR A 60 -3.41 8.20 11.70
C THR A 60 -4.53 8.76 10.85
N TRP A 61 -5.74 8.24 10.97
CA TRP A 61 -6.91 8.74 10.24
C TRP A 61 -7.27 10.17 10.63
N ILE A 62 -7.24 10.50 11.92
CA ILE A 62 -7.47 11.87 12.40
C ILE A 62 -6.46 12.82 11.79
N ARG A 63 -5.18 12.46 11.80
CA ARG A 63 -4.10 13.27 11.26
C ARG A 63 -4.27 13.52 9.75
N ARG A 64 -4.59 12.48 8.99
CA ARG A 64 -4.83 12.59 7.55
C ARG A 64 -6.01 13.50 7.23
N TYR A 65 -7.10 13.34 7.96
CA TYR A 65 -8.30 14.16 7.77
C TYR A 65 -8.02 15.64 8.06
N LEU A 66 -7.35 15.93 9.15
CA LEU A 66 -7.01 17.31 9.53
C LEU A 66 -6.02 17.95 8.55
N ARG A 67 -5.04 17.20 8.06
CA ARG A 67 -4.09 17.68 7.04
C ARG A 67 -4.74 18.00 5.71
N SER A 68 -5.78 17.31 5.34
CA SER A 68 -6.51 17.52 4.10
C SER A 68 -7.56 18.62 4.20
N GLU A 69 -7.61 19.35 5.30
CA GLU A 69 -8.62 20.38 5.57
C GLU A 69 -10.06 19.84 5.57
N GLY A 70 -10.22 18.61 6.05
CA GLY A 70 -11.52 17.98 6.22
C GLY A 70 -12.08 17.30 4.97
N LYS A 71 -11.22 16.87 4.07
CA LYS A 71 -11.65 16.13 2.86
C LYS A 71 -11.83 14.64 3.16
N LEU A 72 -13.00 14.10 2.85
CA LEU A 72 -13.32 12.69 3.05
C LEU A 72 -12.39 11.78 2.25
N GLU A 73 -11.95 12.20 1.08
CA GLU A 73 -11.04 11.45 0.20
C GLU A 73 -9.71 11.10 0.86
N SER A 74 -9.29 11.88 1.87
CA SER A 74 -8.08 11.58 2.64
C SER A 74 -8.18 10.28 3.44
N LEU A 75 -9.40 9.83 3.72
CA LEU A 75 -9.68 8.59 4.44
C LEU A 75 -9.90 7.39 3.52
N TYR A 76 -9.84 7.59 2.22
CA TYR A 76 -9.95 6.50 1.25
C TYR A 76 -8.74 5.57 1.39
N PRO A 77 -8.93 4.25 1.20
CA PRO A 77 -7.81 3.33 1.20
C PRO A 77 -6.86 3.67 0.06
N GLN A 78 -5.61 3.86 0.41
CA GLN A 78 -4.56 4.13 -0.57
C GLN A 78 -3.84 2.83 -0.89
N GLY A 79 -3.70 2.54 -2.18
CA GLY A 79 -2.84 1.45 -2.64
C GLY A 79 -1.37 1.79 -2.31
N ARG A 80 -0.54 0.76 -2.25
CA ARG A 80 0.90 0.99 -2.16
C ARG A 80 1.37 1.75 -3.40
N GLY A 81 2.08 2.85 -3.22
CA GLY A 81 2.65 3.62 -4.32
C GLY A 81 3.72 2.87 -5.12
N ASP A 82 4.30 1.83 -4.52
CA ASP A 82 5.29 0.96 -5.14
C ASP A 82 4.68 -0.29 -5.81
N ARG A 83 3.35 -0.39 -5.85
CA ARG A 83 2.68 -1.54 -6.47
C ARG A 83 3.02 -1.64 -7.96
N GLY A 84 3.54 -2.78 -8.36
CA GLY A 84 4.00 -3.01 -9.73
C GLY A 84 5.40 -2.48 -10.01
N GLN A 85 6.04 -1.82 -9.05
CA GLN A 85 7.44 -1.38 -9.14
C GLN A 85 8.32 -2.25 -8.25
N SER A 86 9.45 -2.68 -8.78
CA SER A 86 10.46 -3.38 -7.99
C SER A 86 11.48 -2.37 -7.45
N ARG A 87 11.80 -2.46 -6.16
CA ARG A 87 12.83 -1.63 -5.54
C ARG A 87 14.24 -1.96 -6.03
N VAL A 88 14.43 -3.14 -6.57
CA VAL A 88 15.73 -3.68 -6.98
C VAL A 88 15.95 -3.52 -8.49
N LEU A 89 14.88 -3.41 -9.27
CA LEU A 89 14.95 -3.35 -10.72
C LEU A 89 14.81 -1.91 -11.21
N ASP A 90 15.88 -1.40 -11.85
CA ASP A 90 15.81 -0.14 -12.58
C ASP A 90 14.88 -0.27 -13.77
N GLU A 91 14.33 0.85 -14.23
CA GLU A 91 13.47 0.88 -15.38
C GLU A 91 14.16 0.32 -16.63
N GLU A 92 15.44 0.62 -16.83
CA GLU A 92 16.23 0.09 -17.93
C GLU A 92 16.36 -1.43 -17.87
N VAL A 93 16.68 -1.97 -16.68
CA VAL A 93 16.78 -3.41 -16.46
C VAL A 93 15.41 -4.08 -16.66
N ALA A 94 14.35 -3.46 -16.19
CA ALA A 94 12.99 -3.94 -16.37
C ALA A 94 12.62 -4.05 -17.85
N GLN A 95 12.92 -3.04 -18.64
CA GLN A 95 12.68 -3.04 -20.09
C GLN A 95 13.49 -4.12 -20.81
N MET A 96 14.74 -4.29 -20.42
CA MET A 96 15.60 -5.33 -20.97
C MET A 96 15.09 -6.73 -20.65
N LEU A 97 14.62 -6.96 -19.44
CA LEU A 97 14.00 -8.23 -19.04
C LEU A 97 12.74 -8.54 -19.86
N MET A 98 11.89 -7.54 -20.05
CA MET A 98 10.69 -7.70 -20.88
C MET A 98 11.04 -8.04 -22.32
N LYS A 99 12.05 -7.37 -22.88
CA LYS A 99 12.55 -7.63 -24.23
C LYS A 99 13.10 -9.05 -24.36
N LEU A 100 13.92 -9.50 -23.41
CA LEU A 100 14.44 -10.86 -23.37
C LEU A 100 13.33 -11.90 -23.21
N ARG A 101 12.30 -11.61 -22.41
CA ARG A 101 11.16 -12.51 -22.26
C ARG A 101 10.38 -12.68 -23.55
N ARG A 102 10.27 -11.64 -24.36
CA ARG A 102 9.65 -11.72 -25.68
C ARG A 102 10.51 -12.50 -26.67
N GLU A 103 11.83 -12.32 -26.58
CA GLU A 103 12.81 -13.04 -27.44
C GLU A 103 12.87 -14.52 -27.08
N PHE A 104 12.81 -14.84 -25.78
CA PHE A 104 12.88 -16.21 -25.26
C PHE A 104 11.68 -16.53 -24.33
N PRO A 105 10.47 -16.76 -24.88
CA PRO A 105 9.25 -16.90 -24.08
C PRO A 105 9.25 -18.10 -23.12
N ARG A 106 10.02 -19.12 -23.40
CA ARG A 106 10.08 -20.36 -22.62
C ARG A 106 11.33 -20.49 -21.75
N ALA A 107 12.23 -19.52 -21.81
CA ALA A 107 13.45 -19.58 -21.03
C ALA A 107 13.16 -19.43 -19.52
N PRO A 108 13.82 -20.20 -18.65
CA PRO A 108 13.77 -20.00 -17.23
C PRO A 108 14.31 -18.62 -16.84
N VAL A 109 13.80 -18.04 -15.74
CA VAL A 109 14.24 -16.72 -15.25
C VAL A 109 15.76 -16.67 -15.04
N ARG A 110 16.36 -17.75 -14.54
CA ARG A 110 17.80 -17.84 -14.35
C ARG A 110 18.57 -17.60 -15.65
N VAL A 111 18.10 -18.16 -16.75
CA VAL A 111 18.72 -17.99 -18.08
C VAL A 111 18.61 -16.53 -18.54
N LEU A 112 17.49 -15.87 -18.29
CA LEU A 112 17.32 -14.45 -18.62
C LEU A 112 18.30 -13.57 -17.85
N ILE A 113 18.53 -13.85 -16.57
CA ILE A 113 19.52 -13.14 -15.75
C ILE A 113 20.93 -13.37 -16.25
N GLU A 114 21.29 -14.60 -16.59
CA GLU A 114 22.60 -14.94 -17.15
C GLU A 114 22.83 -14.22 -18.49
N GLU A 115 21.81 -14.13 -19.32
CA GLU A 115 21.87 -13.41 -20.61
C GLU A 115 22.08 -11.91 -20.40
N LEU A 116 21.44 -11.30 -19.41
CA LEU A 116 21.69 -9.89 -19.05
C LEU A 116 23.15 -9.66 -18.66
N ARG A 117 23.72 -10.57 -17.87
CA ARG A 117 25.13 -10.51 -17.47
C ARG A 117 26.06 -10.70 -18.67
N ARG A 118 25.78 -11.66 -19.54
CA ARG A 118 26.55 -11.95 -20.72
C ARG A 118 26.60 -10.75 -21.67
N ARG A 119 25.48 -10.07 -21.85
CA ARG A 119 25.38 -8.87 -22.70
C ARG A 119 25.89 -7.60 -22.02
N LYS A 120 26.39 -7.70 -20.77
CA LYS A 120 26.86 -6.57 -19.95
C LYS A 120 25.85 -5.46 -19.79
N LEU A 121 24.56 -5.81 -19.75
CA LEU A 121 23.45 -4.88 -19.55
C LEU A 121 23.21 -4.55 -18.09
N ILE A 122 23.76 -5.35 -17.17
CA ILE A 122 23.73 -5.12 -15.72
C ILE A 122 25.16 -5.15 -15.18
N ASP A 123 25.37 -4.47 -14.06
CA ASP A 123 26.62 -4.53 -13.33
C ASP A 123 26.90 -5.99 -12.89
N PRO A 124 28.12 -6.51 -13.08
CA PRO A 124 28.48 -7.85 -12.60
C PRO A 124 28.25 -8.06 -11.11
N TRP A 125 28.27 -6.97 -10.33
CA TRP A 125 28.03 -6.98 -8.89
C TRP A 125 26.55 -6.85 -8.52
N ALA A 126 25.67 -6.58 -9.48
CA ALA A 126 24.24 -6.48 -9.24
C ALA A 126 23.66 -7.83 -8.80
N ARG A 127 23.04 -7.87 -7.65
CA ARG A 127 22.36 -9.05 -7.14
C ARG A 127 20.92 -9.05 -7.62
N LEU A 128 20.65 -9.82 -8.67
CA LEU A 128 19.30 -10.08 -9.13
C LEU A 128 18.85 -11.44 -8.61
N CYS A 129 17.84 -11.42 -7.74
CA CYS A 129 17.21 -12.63 -7.23
C CYS A 129 16.21 -13.17 -8.26
N SER A 130 16.26 -14.46 -8.56
CA SER A 130 15.32 -15.12 -9.47
C SER A 130 13.86 -14.90 -9.08
N THR A 131 13.57 -14.92 -7.78
CA THR A 131 12.22 -14.68 -7.25
C THR A 131 11.72 -13.27 -7.57
N THR A 132 12.57 -12.26 -7.41
CA THR A 132 12.24 -10.86 -7.72
C THR A 132 11.94 -10.68 -9.20
N VAL A 133 12.78 -11.23 -10.06
CA VAL A 133 12.61 -11.18 -11.53
C VAL A 133 11.34 -11.92 -11.95
N TYR A 134 11.11 -13.10 -11.40
CA TYR A 134 9.90 -13.88 -11.68
C TYR A 134 8.62 -13.11 -11.30
N ARG A 135 8.59 -12.51 -10.12
CA ARG A 135 7.45 -11.70 -9.68
C ARG A 135 7.21 -10.49 -10.59
N PHE A 136 8.29 -9.84 -10.99
CA PHE A 136 8.21 -8.70 -11.91
C PHE A 136 7.61 -9.12 -13.26
N LEU A 137 8.11 -10.18 -13.87
CA LEU A 137 7.64 -10.67 -15.17
C LEU A 137 6.19 -11.17 -15.10
N LYS A 138 5.79 -11.77 -13.99
CA LYS A 138 4.44 -12.24 -13.80
C LYS A 138 3.42 -11.08 -13.66
N ALA A 139 3.85 -9.94 -13.16
CA ALA A 139 3.01 -8.76 -12.95
C ALA A 139 2.77 -7.94 -14.24
N GLN A 140 3.49 -8.23 -15.32
CA GLN A 140 3.37 -7.51 -16.61
C GLN A 140 2.25 -8.05 -17.51
#